data_8f0708e1bd1c2f1f6484995879ddae06
#
_entry.id   8f0708e1bd1c2f1f6484995879ddae06
#
_cell.length_a   1.000
_cell.length_b   1.000
_cell.length_c   1.000
_cell.angle_alpha   90.00
_cell.angle_beta   90.00
_cell.angle_gamma   90.00
#
_symmetry.space_group_name_H-M   'P 1'
#
loop_
_entity.id
_entity.type
_entity.pdbx_description
1 polymer ?
#
loop_
_entity_poly.entity_id
_entity_poly.type
_entity_poly.pdbx_seq_one_letter_code
_entity_poly.pdbx_strand_id
1 'polypeptide(L)'
;GSRGKDLLQVDLNGSVKLAEASRQNGIKRFIQLSSAFALEQDKWAAIPALKAITDYNIAKFYADRWLIDHPGLDWTIIQAGVLDERSATGMVALNDGSSGHNAIPDVAAVLVKNLEHPNTIGKVIMMHDGSQSIDAALSSLK
;
A
#
# COMPACT_ATOMS: atom_id res chain seq x y z
N GLY A 1 -2.56 10.22 1.09
CA GLY A 1 -4.00 10.34 1.03
C GLY A 1 -4.51 11.71 1.39
N SER A 2 -5.71 12.03 0.96
CA SER A 2 -6.39 13.27 1.30
C SER A 2 -6.98 13.19 2.71
N ARG A 3 -7.14 14.34 3.36
CA ARG A 3 -7.85 14.41 4.65
C ARG A 3 -9.30 14.86 4.38
N GLY A 4 -10.29 14.08 4.87
CA GLY A 4 -11.70 14.48 4.87
C GLY A 4 -12.41 14.32 3.52
N LYS A 5 -12.86 15.41 2.91
CA LYS A 5 -13.85 15.40 1.83
C LYS A 5 -13.41 14.80 0.48
N ASP A 6 -12.12 14.62 0.26
CA ASP A 6 -11.57 14.25 -1.05
C ASP A 6 -11.28 12.74 -1.20
N LEU A 7 -11.68 11.92 -0.22
CA LEU A 7 -11.41 10.47 -0.21
C LEU A 7 -11.88 9.78 -1.49
N LEU A 8 -13.09 10.07 -1.96
CA LEU A 8 -13.61 9.46 -3.19
C LEU A 8 -12.92 10.01 -4.44
N GLN A 9 -12.59 11.30 -4.47
CA GLN A 9 -12.00 11.93 -5.66
C GLN A 9 -10.51 11.65 -5.78
N VAL A 10 -9.77 11.64 -4.66
CA VAL A 10 -8.32 11.48 -4.64
C VAL A 10 -7.94 10.03 -4.35
N ASP A 11 -8.34 9.49 -3.20
CA ASP A 11 -7.86 8.17 -2.77
C ASP A 11 -8.46 7.02 -3.59
N LEU A 12 -9.72 7.13 -4.02
CA LEU A 12 -10.33 6.14 -4.90
C LEU A 12 -10.15 6.50 -6.39
N ASN A 13 -10.87 7.54 -6.85
CA ASN A 13 -10.95 7.86 -8.28
C ASN A 13 -9.60 8.31 -8.85
N GLY A 14 -8.78 9.02 -8.06
CA GLY A 14 -7.42 9.39 -8.45
C GLY A 14 -6.52 8.18 -8.67
N SER A 15 -6.58 7.16 -7.79
CA SER A 15 -5.86 5.90 -7.97
C SER A 15 -6.27 5.18 -9.25
N VAL A 16 -7.57 5.07 -9.50
CA VAL A 16 -8.12 4.45 -10.73
C VAL A 16 -7.63 5.18 -11.97
N LYS A 17 -7.77 6.50 -12.01
CA LYS A 17 -7.32 7.32 -13.16
C LYS A 17 -5.83 7.19 -13.42
N LEU A 18 -5.01 7.14 -12.36
CA LEU A 18 -3.57 7.00 -12.50
C LEU A 18 -3.20 5.62 -13.07
N ALA A 19 -3.85 4.56 -12.58
CA ALA A 19 -3.66 3.20 -13.08
C ALA A 19 -4.09 3.08 -14.56
N GLU A 20 -5.24 3.65 -14.93
CA GLU A 20 -5.70 3.69 -16.34
C GLU A 20 -4.75 4.47 -17.24
N ALA A 21 -4.29 5.66 -16.80
CA ALA A 21 -3.34 6.47 -17.55
C ALA A 21 -2.01 5.72 -17.74
N SER A 22 -1.52 5.02 -16.73
CA SER A 22 -0.32 4.18 -16.82
C SER A 22 -0.49 3.10 -17.89
N ARG A 23 -1.60 2.37 -17.86
CA ARG A 23 -1.91 1.34 -18.85
C ARG A 23 -2.01 1.91 -20.28
N GLN A 24 -2.71 3.03 -20.46
CA GLN A 24 -2.87 3.68 -21.76
C GLN A 24 -1.56 4.18 -22.35
N ASN A 25 -0.59 4.55 -21.51
CA ASN A 25 0.73 4.99 -21.92
C ASN A 25 1.79 3.89 -21.97
N GLY A 26 1.38 2.62 -21.86
CA GLY A 26 2.29 1.46 -21.93
C GLY A 26 3.19 1.27 -20.71
N ILE A 27 2.94 2.00 -19.63
CA ILE A 27 3.64 1.82 -18.34
C ILE A 27 3.00 0.65 -17.63
N LYS A 28 3.70 -0.47 -17.52
CA LYS A 28 3.15 -1.69 -16.92
C LYS A 28 3.37 -1.75 -15.41
N ARG A 29 4.57 -1.38 -14.92
CA ARG A 29 4.91 -1.47 -13.51
C ARG A 29 4.21 -0.38 -12.70
N PHE A 30 3.35 -0.78 -11.80
CA PHE A 30 2.51 0.12 -11.00
C PHE A 30 2.56 -0.24 -9.52
N ILE A 31 2.95 0.70 -8.67
CA ILE A 31 3.02 0.48 -7.23
C ILE A 31 2.07 1.44 -6.54
N GLN A 32 1.11 0.88 -5.80
CA GLN A 32 0.09 1.65 -5.08
C GLN A 32 0.33 1.63 -3.58
N LEU A 33 0.36 2.81 -2.97
CA LEU A 33 0.31 2.93 -1.52
C LEU A 33 -1.14 2.85 -1.03
N SER A 34 -1.40 1.89 -0.18
CA SER A 34 -2.69 1.65 0.44
C SER A 34 -2.60 1.70 1.97
N SER A 35 -3.67 1.31 2.64
CA SER A 35 -3.79 1.29 4.09
C SER A 35 -3.68 -0.14 4.63
N ALA A 36 -3.14 -0.29 5.84
CA ALA A 36 -3.12 -1.58 6.52
C ALA A 36 -4.54 -2.17 6.60
N PHE A 37 -4.64 -3.46 6.31
CA PHE A 37 -5.90 -4.21 6.29
C PHE A 37 -6.98 -3.66 5.35
N ALA A 38 -6.62 -2.87 4.32
CA ALA A 38 -7.63 -2.29 3.42
C ALA A 38 -8.52 -3.36 2.77
N LEU A 39 -8.01 -4.54 2.48
CA LEU A 39 -8.77 -5.66 1.89
C LEU A 39 -9.44 -6.60 2.92
N GLU A 40 -9.27 -6.36 4.21
CA GLU A 40 -9.79 -7.19 5.30
C GLU A 40 -10.87 -6.44 6.09
N GLN A 41 -12.07 -6.35 5.53
CA GLN A 41 -13.18 -5.53 6.08
C GLN A 41 -13.60 -5.92 7.51
N ASP A 42 -13.45 -7.18 7.89
CA ASP A 42 -13.69 -7.67 9.24
C ASP A 42 -12.78 -7.01 10.29
N LYS A 43 -11.56 -6.64 9.89
CA LYS A 43 -10.62 -5.92 10.75
C LYS A 43 -11.04 -4.48 11.04
N TRP A 44 -11.78 -3.84 10.13
CA TRP A 44 -12.14 -2.42 10.29
C TRP A 44 -13.03 -2.16 11.50
N ALA A 45 -13.99 -3.07 11.78
CA ALA A 45 -14.84 -2.95 12.95
C ALA A 45 -14.13 -3.35 14.25
N ALA A 46 -13.19 -4.30 14.16
CA ALA A 46 -12.50 -4.87 15.31
C ALA A 46 -11.37 -4.00 15.86
N ILE A 47 -10.70 -3.22 14.99
CA ILE A 47 -9.55 -2.38 15.34
C ILE A 47 -10.00 -0.92 15.49
N PRO A 48 -9.97 -0.32 16.70
CA PRO A 48 -10.50 1.04 16.92
C PRO A 48 -9.91 2.12 16.01
N ALA A 49 -8.61 2.05 15.71
CA ALA A 49 -7.94 2.98 14.81
C ALA A 49 -8.48 2.90 13.37
N LEU A 50 -8.78 1.70 12.87
CA LEU A 50 -9.38 1.50 11.55
C LEU A 50 -10.84 1.90 11.52
N LYS A 51 -11.59 1.62 12.60
CA LYS A 51 -12.98 2.05 12.75
C LYS A 51 -13.12 3.58 12.65
N ALA A 52 -12.18 4.32 13.21
CA ALA A 52 -12.19 5.79 13.18
C ALA A 52 -11.98 6.37 11.77
N ILE A 53 -11.49 5.58 10.80
CA ILE A 53 -11.20 6.00 9.44
C ILE A 53 -11.94 5.15 8.39
N THR A 54 -13.15 4.70 8.71
CA THR A 54 -13.92 3.76 7.87
C THR A 54 -14.09 4.26 6.43
N ASP A 55 -14.44 5.54 6.21
CA ASP A 55 -14.62 6.09 4.86
C ASP A 55 -13.31 6.05 4.04
N TYR A 56 -12.17 6.30 4.71
CA TYR A 56 -10.86 6.15 4.09
C TYR A 56 -10.57 4.68 3.72
N ASN A 57 -10.85 3.75 4.63
CA ASN A 57 -10.69 2.32 4.37
C ASN A 57 -11.55 1.85 3.19
N ILE A 58 -12.79 2.35 3.08
CA ILE A 58 -13.69 2.06 1.94
C ILE A 58 -13.05 2.55 0.63
N ALA A 59 -12.55 3.79 0.60
CA ALA A 59 -11.90 4.33 -0.58
C ALA A 59 -10.67 3.51 -1.00
N LYS A 60 -9.83 3.12 -0.04
CA LYS A 60 -8.65 2.28 -0.30
C LYS A 60 -9.02 0.86 -0.72
N PHE A 61 -10.03 0.25 -0.11
CA PHE A 61 -10.54 -1.05 -0.50
C PHE A 61 -10.95 -1.08 -1.98
N TYR A 62 -11.78 -0.14 -2.41
CA TYR A 62 -12.25 -0.12 -3.80
C TYR A 62 -11.13 0.25 -4.79
N ALA A 63 -10.19 1.10 -4.40
CA ALA A 63 -9.01 1.39 -5.23
C ALA A 63 -8.13 0.14 -5.40
N ASP A 64 -7.86 -0.59 -4.32
CA ASP A 64 -7.08 -1.84 -4.35
C ASP A 64 -7.81 -2.92 -5.15
N ARG A 65 -9.12 -3.12 -4.93
CA ARG A 65 -9.94 -4.08 -5.68
C ARG A 65 -9.97 -3.76 -7.15
N TRP A 66 -10.15 -2.48 -7.50
CA TRP A 66 -10.13 -2.07 -8.91
C TRP A 66 -8.81 -2.46 -9.59
N LEU A 67 -7.69 -2.19 -8.94
CA LEU A 67 -6.36 -2.50 -9.47
C LEU A 67 -6.15 -4.02 -9.63
N ILE A 68 -6.58 -4.82 -8.64
CA ILE A 68 -6.48 -6.29 -8.66
C ILE A 68 -7.33 -6.87 -9.79
N ASP A 69 -8.54 -6.38 -9.98
CA ASP A 69 -9.54 -6.95 -10.89
C ASP A 69 -9.35 -6.49 -12.35
N HIS A 70 -8.50 -5.48 -12.61
CA HIS A 70 -8.26 -4.96 -13.96
C HIS A 70 -6.89 -5.39 -14.49
N PRO A 71 -6.85 -6.25 -15.54
CA PRO A 71 -5.58 -6.72 -16.09
C PRO A 71 -4.82 -5.64 -16.85
N GLY A 72 -3.53 -5.87 -17.04
CA GLY A 72 -2.66 -5.06 -17.90
C GLY A 72 -1.63 -4.21 -17.17
N LEU A 73 -1.59 -4.30 -15.82
CA LEU A 73 -0.53 -3.71 -15.01
C LEU A 73 0.19 -4.79 -14.20
N ASP A 74 1.50 -4.67 -14.12
CA ASP A 74 2.36 -5.42 -13.21
C ASP A 74 2.33 -4.70 -11.85
N TRP A 75 1.21 -4.84 -11.14
CA TRP A 75 0.94 -4.07 -9.93
C TRP A 75 1.57 -4.68 -8.68
N THR A 76 1.86 -3.83 -7.70
CA THR A 76 2.10 -4.19 -6.30
C THR A 76 1.34 -3.19 -5.42
N ILE A 77 0.68 -3.66 -4.37
CA ILE A 77 -0.01 -2.83 -3.39
C ILE A 77 0.76 -2.91 -2.07
N ILE A 78 1.19 -1.75 -1.57
CA ILE A 78 1.84 -1.62 -0.26
C ILE A 78 0.82 -1.09 0.74
N GLN A 79 0.50 -1.90 1.75
CA GLN A 79 -0.41 -1.54 2.83
C GLN A 79 0.38 -1.11 4.06
N ALA A 80 0.54 0.19 4.25
CA ALA A 80 1.21 0.76 5.41
C ALA A 80 0.19 1.10 6.52
N GLY A 81 0.60 0.94 7.78
CA GLY A 81 -0.17 1.36 8.95
C GLY A 81 -0.01 2.85 9.24
N VAL A 82 0.27 3.20 10.50
CA VAL A 82 0.47 4.59 10.91
C VAL A 82 1.75 5.15 10.29
N LEU A 83 1.67 6.35 9.73
CA LEU A 83 2.80 7.05 9.12
C LEU A 83 3.33 8.11 10.09
N ASP A 84 4.63 8.03 10.41
CA ASP A 84 5.30 8.92 11.36
C ASP A 84 6.34 9.80 10.65
N GLU A 85 6.34 11.09 10.99
CA GLU A 85 7.37 12.04 10.56
C GLU A 85 8.64 11.87 11.40
N ARG A 86 9.42 10.86 11.12
CA ARG A 86 10.70 10.56 11.78
C ARG A 86 11.73 10.07 10.78
N SER A 87 12.98 9.99 11.20
CA SER A 87 14.08 9.52 10.37
C SER A 87 13.87 8.07 9.93
N ALA A 88 14.38 7.75 8.75
CA ALA A 88 14.43 6.38 8.26
C ALA A 88 15.24 5.46 9.18
N THR A 89 14.79 4.23 9.28
CA THR A 89 15.54 3.15 9.94
C THR A 89 16.20 2.22 8.92
N GLY A 90 15.65 2.16 7.70
CA GLY A 90 16.00 1.19 6.67
C GLY A 90 15.57 -0.24 7.00
N MET A 91 14.81 -0.41 8.07
CA MET A 91 14.44 -1.73 8.62
C MET A 91 12.91 -1.86 8.66
N VAL A 92 12.39 -2.97 8.13
CA VAL A 92 10.95 -3.23 8.00
C VAL A 92 10.60 -4.68 8.37
N ALA A 93 9.31 -4.90 8.62
CA ALA A 93 8.68 -6.20 8.60
C ALA A 93 7.60 -6.20 7.50
N LEU A 94 7.56 -7.26 6.69
CA LEU A 94 6.62 -7.41 5.60
C LEU A 94 5.80 -8.69 5.76
N ASN A 95 4.47 -8.58 5.65
CA ASN A 95 3.53 -9.71 5.64
C ASN A 95 3.65 -10.68 6.83
N ASP A 96 3.95 -10.17 8.00
CA ASP A 96 3.99 -10.97 9.25
C ASP A 96 2.60 -11.12 9.94
N GLY A 97 1.54 -10.58 9.31
CA GLY A 97 0.17 -10.65 9.80
C GLY A 97 -0.21 -9.51 10.75
N SER A 98 0.72 -8.60 11.01
CA SER A 98 0.48 -7.42 11.86
C SER A 98 0.60 -6.11 11.09
N SER A 99 0.13 -5.03 11.69
CA SER A 99 0.36 -3.67 11.24
C SER A 99 0.92 -2.85 12.38
N GLY A 100 1.53 -1.71 12.07
CA GLY A 100 2.15 -0.87 13.09
C GLY A 100 2.53 0.50 12.54
N HIS A 101 3.52 1.09 13.15
CA HIS A 101 4.08 2.36 12.77
C HIS A 101 5.09 2.21 11.63
N ASN A 102 5.22 3.26 10.82
CA ASN A 102 6.15 3.33 9.71
C ASN A 102 6.78 4.72 9.64
N ALA A 103 8.08 4.81 9.54
CA ALA A 103 8.72 6.06 9.15
C ALA A 103 8.36 6.38 7.69
N ILE A 104 7.90 7.59 7.41
CA ILE A 104 7.54 8.01 6.02
C ILE A 104 8.69 7.76 5.04
N PRO A 105 9.98 8.05 5.36
CA PRO A 105 11.08 7.74 4.45
C PRO A 105 11.27 6.24 4.18
N ASP A 106 10.98 5.37 5.15
CA ASP A 106 11.06 3.90 4.93
C ASP A 106 9.95 3.42 3.99
N VAL A 107 8.73 3.97 4.12
CA VAL A 107 7.64 3.71 3.16
C VAL A 107 8.04 4.13 1.75
N ALA A 108 8.60 5.34 1.60
CA ALA A 108 9.08 5.83 0.31
C ALA A 108 10.16 4.91 -0.28
N ALA A 109 11.11 4.46 0.56
CA ALA A 109 12.16 3.54 0.13
C ALA A 109 11.59 2.19 -0.32
N VAL A 110 10.62 1.62 0.40
CA VAL A 110 9.93 0.37 -0.01
C VAL A 110 9.23 0.55 -1.34
N LEU A 111 8.51 1.66 -1.57
CA LEU A 111 7.84 1.93 -2.85
C LEU A 111 8.85 1.95 -4.02
N VAL A 112 9.97 2.64 -3.85
CA VAL A 112 11.02 2.72 -4.89
C VAL A 112 11.70 1.38 -5.11
N LYS A 113 12.10 0.70 -4.04
CA LYS A 113 12.78 -0.60 -4.09
C LYS A 113 11.94 -1.70 -4.74
N ASN A 114 10.61 -1.64 -4.63
CA ASN A 114 9.73 -2.59 -5.33
C ASN A 114 9.94 -2.60 -6.85
N LEU A 115 10.45 -1.52 -7.44
CA LEU A 115 10.77 -1.48 -8.89
C LEU A 115 11.90 -2.45 -9.25
N GLU A 116 12.80 -2.73 -8.31
CA GLU A 116 13.94 -3.63 -8.46
C GLU A 116 13.60 -5.08 -8.08
N HIS A 117 12.39 -5.34 -7.54
CA HIS A 117 11.95 -6.63 -7.04
C HIS A 117 10.73 -7.19 -7.82
N PRO A 118 10.93 -7.83 -8.99
CA PRO A 118 9.84 -8.36 -9.81
C PRO A 118 9.04 -9.48 -9.12
N ASN A 119 9.61 -10.14 -8.11
CA ASN A 119 8.89 -11.10 -7.28
C ASN A 119 7.74 -10.50 -6.47
N THR A 120 7.63 -9.16 -6.41
CA THR A 120 6.53 -8.45 -5.74
C THR A 120 5.34 -8.16 -6.65
N ILE A 121 5.45 -8.43 -7.96
CA ILE A 121 4.35 -8.25 -8.93
C ILE A 121 3.17 -9.15 -8.54
N GLY A 122 1.97 -8.57 -8.58
CA GLY A 122 0.72 -9.25 -8.21
C GLY A 122 0.55 -9.47 -6.70
N LYS A 123 1.33 -8.78 -5.87
CA LYS A 123 1.27 -8.95 -4.41
C LYS A 123 0.69 -7.75 -3.69
N VAL A 124 -0.05 -8.07 -2.63
CA VAL A 124 -0.42 -7.13 -1.57
C VAL A 124 0.55 -7.35 -0.42
N ILE A 125 1.24 -6.30 -0.03
CA ILE A 125 2.33 -6.35 0.96
C ILE A 125 1.99 -5.40 2.09
N MET A 126 1.69 -5.96 3.27
CA MET A 126 1.56 -5.16 4.49
C MET A 126 2.93 -4.88 5.07
N MET A 127 3.16 -3.65 5.51
CA MET A 127 4.44 -3.24 6.07
C MET A 127 4.30 -2.47 7.38
N HIS A 128 5.27 -2.65 8.23
CA HIS A 128 5.51 -1.83 9.43
C HIS A 128 7.00 -1.85 9.80
N ASP A 129 7.37 -1.11 10.85
CA ASP A 129 8.72 -1.16 11.41
C ASP A 129 9.13 -2.58 11.77
N GLY A 130 10.36 -2.93 11.51
CA GLY A 130 10.84 -4.28 11.74
C GLY A 130 12.35 -4.37 11.93
N SER A 131 12.90 -5.55 11.69
CA SER A 131 14.30 -5.86 11.92
C SER A 131 15.05 -6.34 10.68
N GLN A 132 14.37 -6.43 9.52
CA GLN A 132 15.02 -6.81 8.27
C GLN A 132 15.30 -5.57 7.42
N SER A 133 16.45 -5.54 6.73
CA SER A 133 16.67 -4.50 5.72
C SER A 133 15.61 -4.59 4.61
N ILE A 134 15.26 -3.45 4.02
CA ILE A 134 14.20 -3.38 2.99
C ILE A 134 14.48 -4.36 1.85
N ASP A 135 15.73 -4.43 1.34
CA ASP A 135 16.08 -5.34 0.24
C ASP A 135 15.94 -6.81 0.64
N ALA A 136 16.39 -7.17 1.86
CA ALA A 136 16.25 -8.54 2.36
C ALA A 136 14.78 -8.93 2.55
N ALA A 137 13.97 -8.02 3.10
CA ALA A 137 12.54 -8.25 3.32
C ALA A 137 11.79 -8.44 1.99
N LEU A 138 12.03 -7.57 0.99
CA LEU A 138 11.42 -7.69 -0.34
C LEU A 138 11.85 -8.96 -1.08
N SER A 139 13.14 -9.31 -1.02
CA SER A 139 13.67 -10.53 -1.66
C SER A 139 13.10 -11.82 -1.06
N SER A 140 12.72 -11.81 0.22
CA SER A 140 12.19 -12.98 0.92
C SER A 140 10.73 -13.30 0.60
N LEU A 141 10.00 -12.38 -0.04
CA LEU A 141 8.59 -12.58 -0.38
C LEU A 141 8.44 -13.65 -1.48
N LYS A 142 7.68 -14.69 -1.16
CA LYS A 142 7.39 -15.82 -2.07
C LYS A 142 6.16 -15.55 -2.92
#